data_4a4caee8d57fad55228fc48ecf18f6e3
#
_entry.id   4a4caee8d57fad55228fc48ecf18f6e3
#
_cell.length_a   1.000
_cell.length_b   1.000
_cell.length_c   1.000
_cell.angle_alpha   90.00
_cell.angle_beta   90.00
_cell.angle_gamma   90.00
#
_symmetry.space_group_name_H-M   'P 1'
#
loop_
_entity.id
_entity.type
_entity.pdbx_description
1 polymer ?
#
loop_
_entity_poly.entity_id
_entity_poly.type
_entity_poly.pdbx_seq_one_letter_code
_entity_poly.pdbx_strand_id
1 'polypeptide(L)'
;SKGAYVTNNKQPITFKVVDEAGGSGVNLSTVKIKVDGTTYTTSSTGMVSKGITNGYQFVFTPQTALKDGNHTITINASDNDGNAATTVSSTFTIDTVPPTLTISSPAAGLITNKSALTVTGKTNDATSSPITLTMTLNGTSLGSVAVETDGSFSKAVTLAEGTNSIVVTAKDGAGQTTSITLSVKLDTTVPVLKGITLAPNPVSTSASVAITVEVS
;
A
#
# COMPACT_ATOMS: atom_id res chain seq x y z
N SER A 1 -13.05 -0.38 15.47
CA SER A 1 -12.87 1.05 15.73
C SER A 1 -13.50 1.86 14.61
N LYS A 2 -14.04 3.02 14.92
CA LYS A 2 -14.67 3.92 13.95
C LYS A 2 -13.63 4.38 12.92
N GLY A 3 -13.95 4.26 11.63
CA GLY A 3 -13.05 4.65 10.53
C GLY A 3 -11.87 3.70 10.30
N ALA A 4 -11.91 2.46 10.80
CA ALA A 4 -10.84 1.49 10.57
C ALA A 4 -10.84 1.01 9.11
N TYR A 5 -9.62 0.88 8.55
CA TYR A 5 -9.42 0.14 7.32
C TYR A 5 -9.29 -1.36 7.61
N VAL A 6 -9.89 -2.19 6.75
CA VAL A 6 -9.81 -3.65 6.82
C VAL A 6 -9.64 -4.24 5.42
N THR A 7 -8.82 -5.29 5.32
CA THR A 7 -8.52 -5.98 4.05
C THR A 7 -9.42 -7.20 3.82
N ASN A 8 -10.26 -7.57 4.81
CA ASN A 8 -11.18 -8.68 4.71
C ASN A 8 -12.56 -8.19 4.31
N ASN A 9 -13.00 -8.46 3.10
CA ASN A 9 -14.33 -8.05 2.60
C ASN A 9 -15.51 -8.82 3.20
N LYS A 10 -15.26 -9.81 4.06
CA LYS A 10 -16.23 -10.48 4.94
C LYS A 10 -15.87 -10.28 6.41
N GLN A 11 -15.36 -9.10 6.76
CA GLN A 11 -14.92 -8.78 8.13
C GLN A 11 -16.02 -9.04 9.13
N PRO A 12 -15.80 -9.91 10.14
CA PRO A 12 -16.75 -10.10 11.22
C PRO A 12 -16.93 -8.82 12.05
N ILE A 13 -18.18 -8.48 12.31
CA ILE A 13 -18.57 -7.31 13.10
C ILE A 13 -19.01 -7.81 14.47
N THR A 14 -18.26 -7.41 15.51
CA THR A 14 -18.59 -7.78 16.90
C THR A 14 -19.18 -6.59 17.63
N PHE A 15 -20.30 -6.82 18.33
CA PHE A 15 -20.95 -5.81 19.16
C PHE A 15 -21.56 -6.45 20.41
N LYS A 16 -21.87 -5.64 21.39
CA LYS A 16 -22.54 -6.06 22.62
C LYS A 16 -23.81 -5.24 22.80
N VAL A 17 -24.86 -5.90 23.30
CA VAL A 17 -26.05 -5.25 23.81
C VAL A 17 -26.22 -5.70 25.25
N VAL A 18 -26.26 -4.75 26.16
CA VAL A 18 -26.40 -5.00 27.60
C VAL A 18 -27.52 -4.11 28.16
N ASP A 19 -28.22 -4.64 29.14
CA ASP A 19 -29.16 -3.91 29.96
C ASP A 19 -28.50 -3.55 31.30
N GLU A 20 -29.11 -2.67 32.08
CA GLU A 20 -28.64 -2.37 33.43
C GLU A 20 -28.84 -3.57 34.38
N ALA A 21 -28.09 -3.58 35.49
CA ALA A 21 -28.22 -4.62 36.49
C ALA A 21 -29.60 -4.56 37.17
N GLY A 22 -30.37 -5.65 37.07
CA GLY A 22 -31.74 -5.70 37.61
C GLY A 22 -32.81 -5.19 36.66
N GLY A 23 -32.45 -4.80 35.42
CA GLY A 23 -33.40 -4.45 34.37
C GLY A 23 -34.18 -5.64 33.82
N SER A 24 -35.07 -5.39 32.86
CA SER A 24 -35.94 -6.41 32.25
C SER A 24 -35.19 -7.37 31.30
N GLY A 25 -33.94 -7.06 30.99
CA GLY A 25 -33.08 -7.82 30.10
C GLY A 25 -33.27 -7.48 28.61
N VAL A 26 -32.28 -7.81 27.80
CA VAL A 26 -32.29 -7.54 26.36
C VAL A 26 -33.31 -8.39 25.63
N ASN A 27 -34.20 -7.75 24.87
CA ASN A 27 -35.13 -8.43 23.98
C ASN A 27 -34.44 -8.83 22.67
N LEU A 28 -34.04 -10.10 22.56
CA LEU A 28 -33.30 -10.63 21.40
C LEU A 28 -34.05 -10.46 20.07
N SER A 29 -35.39 -10.44 20.06
CA SER A 29 -36.20 -10.29 18.84
C SER A 29 -36.07 -8.88 18.23
N THR A 30 -35.69 -7.90 19.03
CA THR A 30 -35.53 -6.51 18.62
C THR A 30 -34.11 -6.17 18.15
N VAL A 31 -33.10 -7.00 18.48
CA VAL A 31 -31.71 -6.76 18.11
C VAL A 31 -31.55 -6.83 16.60
N LYS A 32 -31.10 -5.71 16.03
CA LYS A 32 -30.87 -5.57 14.59
C LYS A 32 -29.53 -4.90 14.34
N ILE A 33 -28.79 -5.42 13.37
CA ILE A 33 -27.66 -4.72 12.76
C ILE A 33 -28.02 -4.38 11.32
N LYS A 34 -27.75 -3.14 10.92
CA LYS A 34 -27.80 -2.74 9.51
C LYS A 34 -26.38 -2.54 9.02
N VAL A 35 -26.08 -3.09 7.85
CA VAL A 35 -24.85 -2.82 7.09
C VAL A 35 -25.27 -2.20 5.77
N ASP A 36 -24.89 -0.97 5.51
CA ASP A 36 -25.28 -0.19 4.32
C ASP A 36 -26.80 -0.19 4.07
N GLY A 37 -27.58 -0.07 5.14
CA GLY A 37 -29.03 -0.07 5.06
C GLY A 37 -29.69 -1.46 5.03
N THR A 38 -28.96 -2.53 4.72
CA THR A 38 -29.47 -3.91 4.78
C THR A 38 -29.56 -4.39 6.24
N THR A 39 -30.75 -4.82 6.66
CA THR A 39 -31.03 -5.22 8.04
C THR A 39 -30.82 -6.72 8.23
N TYR A 40 -30.11 -7.07 9.29
CA TYR A 40 -29.93 -8.45 9.78
C TYR A 40 -30.41 -8.55 11.21
N THR A 41 -31.02 -9.70 11.54
CA THR A 41 -31.60 -10.03 12.87
C THR A 41 -30.78 -11.14 13.52
N THR A 42 -31.15 -11.50 14.75
CA THR A 42 -30.52 -12.61 15.47
C THR A 42 -30.69 -13.98 14.78
N SER A 43 -31.69 -14.12 13.91
CA SER A 43 -31.93 -15.34 13.09
C SER A 43 -31.27 -15.31 11.72
N SER A 44 -30.61 -14.20 11.33
CA SER A 44 -29.93 -14.10 10.03
C SER A 44 -28.72 -15.01 9.96
N THR A 45 -28.51 -15.64 8.79
CA THR A 45 -27.27 -16.41 8.53
C THR A 45 -26.02 -15.55 8.76
N GLY A 46 -25.04 -16.11 9.44
CA GLY A 46 -23.81 -15.40 9.82
C GLY A 46 -23.90 -14.63 11.14
N MET A 47 -25.08 -14.61 11.80
CA MET A 47 -25.25 -14.06 13.14
C MET A 47 -25.03 -15.14 14.19
N VAL A 48 -24.12 -14.90 15.14
CA VAL A 48 -23.89 -15.74 16.32
C VAL A 48 -24.01 -14.86 17.57
N SER A 49 -24.71 -15.36 18.60
CA SER A 49 -24.83 -14.68 19.89
C SER A 49 -24.31 -15.55 21.03
N LYS A 50 -23.76 -14.90 22.04
CA LYS A 50 -23.33 -15.52 23.30
C LYS A 50 -23.81 -14.67 24.47
N GLY A 51 -24.46 -15.30 25.48
CA GLY A 51 -24.79 -14.63 26.71
C GLY A 51 -23.56 -14.10 27.44
N ILE A 52 -23.68 -12.91 27.98
CA ILE A 52 -22.72 -12.26 28.89
C ILE A 52 -23.48 -11.65 30.07
N THR A 53 -22.78 -11.09 31.05
CA THR A 53 -23.45 -10.43 32.17
C THR A 53 -24.35 -9.31 31.68
N ASN A 54 -25.64 -9.40 32.05
CA ASN A 54 -26.73 -8.47 31.74
C ASN A 54 -27.00 -8.28 30.22
N GLY A 55 -26.67 -9.28 29.38
CA GLY A 55 -26.94 -9.13 27.96
C GLY A 55 -26.25 -10.16 27.07
N TYR A 56 -25.90 -9.74 25.86
CA TYR A 56 -25.37 -10.60 24.82
C TYR A 56 -24.24 -9.94 24.05
N GLN A 57 -23.27 -10.76 23.67
CA GLN A 57 -22.28 -10.43 22.63
C GLN A 57 -22.72 -11.08 21.32
N PHE A 58 -22.66 -10.33 20.24
CA PHE A 58 -22.97 -10.76 18.89
C PHE A 58 -21.75 -10.70 18.01
N VAL A 59 -21.65 -11.64 17.06
CA VAL A 59 -20.72 -11.60 15.94
C VAL A 59 -21.55 -11.80 14.67
N PHE A 60 -21.53 -10.82 13.80
CA PHE A 60 -22.14 -10.90 12.48
C PHE A 60 -21.03 -11.01 11.42
N THR A 61 -21.07 -12.08 10.62
CA THR A 61 -20.18 -12.28 9.47
C THR A 61 -20.97 -12.13 8.18
N PRO A 62 -20.71 -11.10 7.36
CA PRO A 62 -21.37 -10.93 6.07
C PRO A 62 -21.20 -12.18 5.19
N GLN A 63 -22.31 -12.73 4.68
CA GLN A 63 -22.26 -13.92 3.84
C GLN A 63 -21.83 -13.60 2.41
N THR A 64 -22.19 -12.40 1.93
CA THR A 64 -21.70 -11.83 0.67
C THR A 64 -20.56 -10.88 0.96
N ALA A 65 -19.52 -10.92 0.14
CA ALA A 65 -18.40 -9.98 0.22
C ALA A 65 -18.92 -8.54 0.04
N LEU A 66 -18.52 -7.65 0.93
CA LEU A 66 -18.73 -6.22 0.79
C LEU A 66 -17.74 -5.67 -0.24
N LYS A 67 -18.10 -4.61 -0.93
CA LYS A 67 -17.22 -3.97 -1.93
C LYS A 67 -16.16 -3.12 -1.23
N ASP A 68 -15.08 -2.80 -1.95
CA ASP A 68 -14.13 -1.80 -1.45
C ASP A 68 -14.81 -0.44 -1.33
N GLY A 69 -14.50 0.28 -0.26
CA GLY A 69 -15.10 1.58 0.08
C GLY A 69 -15.62 1.66 1.51
N ASN A 70 -16.28 2.76 1.80
CA ASN A 70 -16.85 3.05 3.11
C ASN A 70 -18.16 2.26 3.36
N HIS A 71 -18.26 1.65 4.53
CA HIS A 71 -19.42 0.93 5.00
C HIS A 71 -19.94 1.53 6.30
N THR A 72 -21.25 1.58 6.46
CA THR A 72 -21.92 2.06 7.67
C THR A 72 -22.58 0.92 8.40
N ILE A 73 -22.34 0.83 9.70
CA ILE A 73 -22.98 -0.10 10.61
C ILE A 73 -23.91 0.70 11.51
N THR A 74 -25.15 0.19 11.71
CA THR A 74 -26.10 0.74 12.69
C THR A 74 -26.67 -0.39 13.51
N ILE A 75 -26.70 -0.23 14.84
CA ILE A 75 -27.21 -1.24 15.78
C ILE A 75 -28.39 -0.65 16.52
N ASN A 76 -29.48 -1.41 16.60
CA ASN A 76 -30.69 -1.09 17.34
C ASN A 76 -31.10 -2.31 18.22
N ALA A 77 -31.60 -2.04 19.40
CA ALA A 77 -32.14 -3.03 20.31
C ALA A 77 -33.15 -2.37 21.25
N SER A 78 -33.99 -3.20 21.93
CA SER A 78 -34.82 -2.78 23.05
C SER A 78 -34.67 -3.82 24.17
N ASP A 79 -35.08 -3.43 25.38
CA ASP A 79 -35.27 -4.35 26.49
C ASP A 79 -36.61 -5.10 26.37
N ASN A 80 -36.90 -5.98 27.33
CA ASN A 80 -38.16 -6.75 27.34
C ASN A 80 -39.37 -5.93 27.73
N ASP A 81 -39.22 -4.76 28.35
CA ASP A 81 -40.29 -3.82 28.66
C ASP A 81 -40.59 -2.86 27.49
N GLY A 82 -39.80 -2.92 26.40
CA GLY A 82 -40.01 -2.17 25.17
C GLY A 82 -39.27 -0.84 25.12
N ASN A 83 -38.38 -0.54 26.09
CA ASN A 83 -37.55 0.66 26.04
C ASN A 83 -36.48 0.48 24.98
N ALA A 84 -36.42 1.40 24.01
CA ALA A 84 -35.46 1.35 22.92
C ALA A 84 -34.12 1.93 23.37
N ALA A 85 -33.05 1.19 23.08
CA ALA A 85 -31.69 1.70 23.24
C ALA A 85 -31.37 2.82 22.23
N THR A 86 -30.52 3.74 22.64
CA THR A 86 -29.97 4.74 21.69
C THR A 86 -29.25 4.04 20.55
N THR A 87 -29.64 4.40 19.33
CA THR A 87 -29.01 3.83 18.12
C THR A 87 -27.52 4.13 18.08
N VAL A 88 -26.71 3.09 17.89
CA VAL A 88 -25.26 3.22 17.71
C VAL A 88 -24.94 3.09 16.23
N SER A 89 -24.14 4.05 15.72
CA SER A 89 -23.64 4.04 14.35
C SER A 89 -22.12 4.09 14.31
N SER A 90 -21.52 3.35 13.38
CA SER A 90 -20.07 3.31 13.16
C SER A 90 -19.78 3.13 11.67
N THR A 91 -18.59 3.53 11.24
CA THR A 91 -18.12 3.35 9.87
C THR A 91 -16.80 2.60 9.86
N PHE A 92 -16.55 1.86 8.77
CA PHE A 92 -15.26 1.25 8.46
C PHE A 92 -15.07 1.25 6.94
N THR A 93 -13.83 1.10 6.49
CA THR A 93 -13.50 1.06 5.06
C THR A 93 -12.93 -0.30 4.73
N ILE A 94 -13.49 -0.96 3.72
CA ILE A 94 -12.88 -2.15 3.13
C ILE A 94 -11.98 -1.70 2.01
N ASP A 95 -10.76 -2.24 2.01
CA ASP A 95 -9.79 -2.04 0.95
C ASP A 95 -9.01 -3.34 0.74
N THR A 96 -9.25 -3.98 -0.39
CA THR A 96 -8.63 -5.26 -0.76
C THR A 96 -7.57 -5.11 -1.86
N VAL A 97 -7.32 -3.89 -2.32
CA VAL A 97 -6.43 -3.59 -3.46
C VAL A 97 -5.18 -2.85 -2.98
N PRO A 98 -3.97 -3.40 -3.21
CA PRO A 98 -2.74 -2.67 -2.90
C PRO A 98 -2.61 -1.37 -3.72
N PRO A 99 -1.84 -0.39 -3.23
CA PRO A 99 -1.61 0.85 -3.95
C PRO A 99 -0.89 0.60 -5.27
N THR A 100 -1.22 1.40 -6.29
CA THR A 100 -0.45 1.43 -7.53
C THR A 100 0.87 2.14 -7.31
N LEU A 101 1.92 1.71 -8.01
CA LEU A 101 3.23 2.35 -7.99
C LEU A 101 3.84 2.28 -9.39
N THR A 102 4.36 3.40 -9.88
CA THR A 102 5.08 3.47 -11.16
C THR A 102 6.33 4.33 -11.00
N ILE A 103 7.40 3.97 -11.69
CA ILE A 103 8.62 4.76 -11.76
C ILE A 103 8.72 5.34 -13.17
N SER A 104 8.84 6.66 -13.24
CA SER A 104 9.00 7.40 -14.51
C SER A 104 10.48 7.62 -14.86
N SER A 105 11.33 7.78 -13.85
CA SER A 105 12.79 7.93 -14.00
C SER A 105 13.48 7.40 -12.72
N PRO A 106 14.65 6.76 -12.88
CA PRO A 106 15.34 6.39 -14.12
C PRO A 106 14.65 5.20 -14.81
N ALA A 107 15.03 4.97 -16.07
CA ALA A 107 14.70 3.71 -16.73
C ALA A 107 15.42 2.54 -16.04
N ALA A 108 14.81 1.37 -16.03
CA ALA A 108 15.44 0.18 -15.50
C ALA A 108 16.71 -0.19 -16.30
N GLY A 109 17.78 -0.53 -15.60
CA GLY A 109 19.06 -0.87 -16.22
C GLY A 109 19.88 0.33 -16.72
N LEU A 110 19.53 1.56 -16.33
CA LEU A 110 20.33 2.75 -16.67
C LEU A 110 21.79 2.55 -16.29
N ILE A 111 22.69 2.86 -17.23
CA ILE A 111 24.13 3.06 -16.98
C ILE A 111 24.41 4.55 -17.10
N THR A 112 25.09 5.11 -16.10
CA THR A 112 25.37 6.55 -16.03
C THR A 112 26.77 6.81 -15.46
N ASN A 113 27.36 7.93 -15.83
CA ASN A 113 28.59 8.43 -15.21
C ASN A 113 28.34 9.54 -14.17
N LYS A 114 27.07 9.79 -13.82
CA LYS A 114 26.64 10.78 -12.83
C LYS A 114 26.20 10.08 -11.55
N SER A 115 26.89 10.36 -10.45
CA SER A 115 26.52 9.80 -9.14
C SER A 115 25.20 10.36 -8.60
N ALA A 116 24.90 11.63 -8.88
CA ALA A 116 23.62 12.25 -8.51
C ALA A 116 22.51 11.80 -9.47
N LEU A 117 21.45 11.19 -8.91
CA LEU A 117 20.29 10.71 -9.66
C LEU A 117 19.00 11.14 -8.95
N THR A 118 17.95 11.42 -9.71
CA THR A 118 16.62 11.68 -9.16
C THR A 118 15.68 10.56 -9.57
N VAL A 119 15.07 9.93 -8.58
CA VAL A 119 14.00 8.93 -8.79
C VAL A 119 12.67 9.63 -8.76
N THR A 120 11.88 9.49 -9.83
CA THR A 120 10.54 10.07 -9.94
C THR A 120 9.53 9.01 -10.34
N GLY A 121 8.28 9.23 -9.95
CA GLY A 121 7.20 8.30 -10.26
C GLY A 121 5.85 8.79 -9.76
N LYS A 122 4.88 7.89 -9.79
CA LYS A 122 3.54 8.12 -9.26
C LYS A 122 3.07 6.92 -8.45
N THR A 123 2.29 7.22 -7.42
CA THR A 123 1.54 6.23 -6.63
C THR A 123 0.12 6.73 -6.43
N ASN A 124 -0.84 5.83 -6.36
CA ASN A 124 -2.23 6.16 -6.09
C ASN A 124 -2.95 4.97 -5.47
N ASP A 125 -3.88 5.28 -4.57
CA ASP A 125 -4.89 4.36 -4.09
C ASP A 125 -6.24 5.07 -4.04
N ALA A 126 -7.27 4.42 -4.58
CA ALA A 126 -8.60 5.00 -4.70
C ALA A 126 -9.41 4.89 -3.40
N THR A 127 -9.07 3.95 -2.52
CA THR A 127 -9.87 3.54 -1.37
C THR A 127 -9.26 3.95 -0.05
N SER A 128 -7.94 3.81 0.11
CA SER A 128 -7.25 4.05 1.37
C SER A 128 -6.07 5.01 1.24
N SER A 129 -6.33 6.27 1.52
CA SER A 129 -5.30 7.31 1.61
C SER A 129 -5.15 7.81 3.07
N PRO A 130 -4.01 8.39 3.45
CA PRO A 130 -2.86 8.72 2.60
C PRO A 130 -1.95 7.50 2.34
N ILE A 131 -1.27 7.51 1.18
CA ILE A 131 -0.21 6.55 0.88
C ILE A 131 1.09 7.02 1.54
N THR A 132 1.80 6.11 2.18
CA THR A 132 3.16 6.34 2.66
C THR A 132 4.15 5.71 1.69
N LEU A 133 5.18 6.47 1.29
CA LEU A 133 6.22 6.03 0.38
C LEU A 133 7.57 6.00 1.08
N THR A 134 8.28 4.90 0.93
CA THR A 134 9.65 4.74 1.45
C THR A 134 10.60 4.32 0.34
N MET A 135 11.88 4.63 0.50
CA MET A 135 12.91 4.28 -0.47
C MET A 135 14.15 3.75 0.24
N THR A 136 14.78 2.73 -0.36
CA THR A 136 16.12 2.27 0.05
C THR A 136 17.08 2.32 -1.13
N LEU A 137 18.35 2.54 -0.85
CA LEU A 137 19.46 2.45 -1.79
C LEU A 137 20.47 1.45 -1.24
N ASN A 138 20.75 0.39 -1.98
CA ASN A 138 21.67 -0.68 -1.59
C ASN A 138 21.35 -1.24 -0.19
N GLY A 139 20.03 -1.38 0.13
CA GLY A 139 19.54 -1.83 1.42
C GLY A 139 19.52 -0.77 2.52
N THR A 140 20.16 0.39 2.31
CA THR A 140 20.12 1.49 3.28
C THR A 140 18.87 2.32 3.11
N SER A 141 18.11 2.55 4.20
CA SER A 141 16.89 3.36 4.17
C SER A 141 17.21 4.83 3.90
N LEU A 142 16.49 5.41 2.94
CA LEU A 142 16.49 6.86 2.67
C LEU A 142 15.31 7.57 3.34
N GLY A 143 14.57 6.86 4.19
CA GLY A 143 13.41 7.35 4.92
C GLY A 143 12.15 7.48 4.06
N SER A 144 11.21 8.29 4.53
CA SER A 144 9.98 8.59 3.81
C SER A 144 10.23 9.51 2.61
N VAL A 145 9.40 9.36 1.60
CA VAL A 145 9.38 10.21 0.40
C VAL A 145 8.04 10.93 0.37
N ALA A 146 8.06 12.24 0.15
CA ALA A 146 6.83 13.02 0.02
C ALA A 146 6.08 12.59 -1.25
N VAL A 147 4.76 12.45 -1.11
CA VAL A 147 3.84 12.20 -2.20
C VAL A 147 2.99 13.44 -2.36
N GLU A 148 3.00 14.00 -3.55
CA GLU A 148 2.22 15.20 -3.89
C GLU A 148 0.72 14.85 -4.03
N THR A 149 -0.13 15.87 -4.08
CA THR A 149 -1.59 15.70 -4.18
C THR A 149 -2.04 14.99 -5.44
N ASP A 150 -1.25 15.04 -6.51
CA ASP A 150 -1.49 14.31 -7.76
C ASP A 150 -0.89 12.89 -7.79
N GLY A 151 -0.36 12.44 -6.66
CA GLY A 151 0.29 11.15 -6.48
C GLY A 151 1.74 11.10 -6.97
N SER A 152 2.29 12.18 -7.51
CA SER A 152 3.69 12.22 -7.96
C SER A 152 4.66 12.27 -6.77
N PHE A 153 5.86 11.76 -7.00
CA PHE A 153 6.95 11.84 -6.03
C PHE A 153 8.30 12.04 -6.74
N SER A 154 9.24 12.60 -5.98
CA SER A 154 10.61 12.83 -6.41
C SER A 154 11.57 12.67 -5.23
N LYS A 155 12.67 11.94 -5.44
CA LYS A 155 13.74 11.75 -4.44
C LYS A 155 15.10 11.73 -5.10
N ALA A 156 15.97 12.62 -4.65
CA ALA A 156 17.39 12.59 -5.03
C ALA A 156 18.09 11.46 -4.28
N VAL A 157 18.97 10.75 -4.98
CA VAL A 157 19.83 9.68 -4.44
C VAL A 157 21.27 9.88 -4.96
N THR A 158 22.26 9.37 -4.21
CA THR A 158 23.66 9.38 -4.62
C THR A 158 24.12 7.96 -4.80
N LEU A 159 24.45 7.59 -6.04
CA LEU A 159 24.89 6.25 -6.42
C LEU A 159 26.33 6.01 -5.95
N ALA A 160 26.63 4.78 -5.57
CA ALA A 160 27.99 4.26 -5.43
C ALA A 160 28.50 3.74 -6.78
N GLU A 161 29.81 3.66 -6.96
CA GLU A 161 30.41 3.04 -8.15
C GLU A 161 29.94 1.58 -8.32
N GLY A 162 29.64 1.18 -9.55
CA GLY A 162 29.10 -0.13 -9.87
C GLY A 162 27.58 -0.20 -9.81
N THR A 163 27.04 -1.39 -9.55
CA THR A 163 25.59 -1.64 -9.54
C THR A 163 24.94 -1.18 -8.26
N ASN A 164 23.89 -0.38 -8.41
CA ASN A 164 23.05 0.12 -7.31
C ASN A 164 21.64 -0.47 -7.42
N SER A 165 21.09 -0.91 -6.28
CA SER A 165 19.71 -1.36 -6.14
C SER A 165 18.89 -0.31 -5.42
N ILE A 166 17.85 0.21 -6.07
CA ILE A 166 16.90 1.18 -5.51
C ILE A 166 15.57 0.46 -5.33
N VAL A 167 15.06 0.40 -4.11
CA VAL A 167 13.72 -0.16 -3.83
C VAL A 167 12.80 0.97 -3.38
N VAL A 168 11.68 1.11 -4.07
CA VAL A 168 10.60 2.04 -3.72
C VAL A 168 9.40 1.23 -3.27
N THR A 169 8.87 1.53 -2.08
CA THR A 169 7.72 0.84 -1.50
C THR A 169 6.63 1.83 -1.16
N ALA A 170 5.46 1.64 -1.75
CA ALA A 170 4.22 2.32 -1.40
C ALA A 170 3.42 1.47 -0.43
N LYS A 171 2.85 2.08 0.59
CA LYS A 171 1.96 1.45 1.57
C LYS A 171 0.72 2.32 1.75
N ASP A 172 -0.46 1.73 1.64
CA ASP A 172 -1.75 2.38 1.81
C ASP A 172 -2.21 2.48 3.28
N GLY A 173 -3.39 3.06 3.50
CA GLY A 173 -4.02 3.18 4.81
C GLY A 173 -4.50 1.84 5.39
N ALA A 174 -4.78 0.84 4.56
CA ALA A 174 -5.16 -0.52 4.95
C ALA A 174 -3.95 -1.39 5.32
N GLY A 175 -2.73 -0.90 5.04
CA GLY A 175 -1.46 -1.57 5.35
C GLY A 175 -0.93 -2.44 4.22
N GLN A 176 -1.59 -2.47 3.05
CA GLN A 176 -1.13 -3.20 1.88
C GLN A 176 0.04 -2.48 1.19
N THR A 177 0.88 -3.20 0.48
CA THR A 177 2.12 -2.63 -0.08
C THR A 177 2.34 -3.06 -1.51
N THR A 178 2.92 -2.14 -2.30
CA THR A 178 3.48 -2.42 -3.62
C THR A 178 4.93 -1.92 -3.65
N SER A 179 5.84 -2.73 -4.17
CA SER A 179 7.26 -2.39 -4.25
C SER A 179 7.80 -2.57 -5.66
N ILE A 180 8.67 -1.64 -6.08
CA ILE A 180 9.44 -1.72 -7.33
C ILE A 180 10.92 -1.67 -6.99
N THR A 181 11.70 -2.56 -7.60
CA THR A 181 13.16 -2.57 -7.52
C THR A 181 13.74 -2.15 -8.86
N LEU A 182 14.63 -1.16 -8.83
CA LEU A 182 15.40 -0.67 -9.96
C LEU A 182 16.86 -1.05 -9.79
N SER A 183 17.51 -1.49 -10.86
CA SER A 183 18.97 -1.64 -10.95
C SER A 183 19.53 -0.51 -11.82
N VAL A 184 20.50 0.22 -11.30
CA VAL A 184 21.19 1.31 -12.00
C VAL A 184 22.70 1.12 -11.82
N LYS A 185 23.49 1.23 -12.88
CA LYS A 185 24.96 1.15 -12.81
C LYS A 185 25.58 2.54 -12.90
N LEU A 186 26.38 2.90 -11.90
CA LEU A 186 27.31 4.03 -12.01
C LEU A 186 28.63 3.50 -12.55
N ASP A 187 29.14 4.14 -13.59
CA ASP A 187 30.45 3.83 -14.18
C ASP A 187 31.17 5.14 -14.50
N THR A 188 32.07 5.52 -13.59
CA THR A 188 32.86 6.76 -13.71
C THR A 188 34.27 6.45 -14.20
N THR A 189 34.59 5.19 -14.46
CA THR A 189 35.91 4.78 -14.91
C THR A 189 36.17 5.20 -16.36
N VAL A 190 37.25 5.88 -16.57
CA VAL A 190 37.68 6.26 -17.92
C VAL A 190 38.40 5.10 -18.58
N PRO A 191 38.21 4.89 -19.91
CA PRO A 191 38.98 3.88 -20.64
C PRO A 191 40.46 4.22 -20.66
N VAL A 192 41.33 3.21 -20.59
CA VAL A 192 42.78 3.36 -20.65
C VAL A 192 43.27 3.04 -22.04
N LEU A 193 43.91 4.02 -22.69
CA LEU A 193 44.60 3.81 -23.97
C LEU A 193 45.93 3.12 -23.69
N LYS A 194 46.12 1.87 -24.15
CA LYS A 194 47.33 1.07 -23.90
C LYS A 194 48.44 1.32 -24.92
N GLY A 195 48.29 2.31 -25.78
CA GLY A 195 49.31 2.69 -26.77
C GLY A 195 48.97 2.21 -28.18
N ILE A 196 49.71 2.76 -29.12
CA ILE A 196 49.62 2.44 -30.54
C ILE A 196 50.93 1.85 -30.95
N THR A 197 50.97 0.63 -31.46
CA THR A 197 52.17 0.04 -32.05
C THR A 197 51.99 0.02 -33.56
N LEU A 198 52.77 0.79 -34.25
CA LEU A 198 52.89 0.67 -35.71
C LEU A 198 53.87 -0.44 -36.01
N ALA A 199 53.42 -1.51 -36.63
CA ALA A 199 54.36 -2.52 -37.16
C ALA A 199 55.21 -1.87 -38.26
N PRO A 200 56.49 -2.15 -38.33
CA PRO A 200 57.36 -1.62 -39.37
C PRO A 200 56.93 -2.25 -40.71
N ASN A 201 56.07 -1.55 -41.40
CA ASN A 201 55.75 -1.87 -42.79
C ASN A 201 56.22 -0.69 -43.63
N PRO A 202 56.99 -0.89 -44.67
CA PRO A 202 57.43 0.22 -45.52
C PRO A 202 56.20 0.79 -46.22
N VAL A 203 55.55 1.77 -45.61
CA VAL A 203 54.52 2.58 -46.24
C VAL A 203 55.20 3.57 -47.18
N SER A 204 54.76 3.59 -48.42
CA SER A 204 55.14 4.63 -49.36
C SER A 204 54.72 6.00 -48.81
N THR A 205 55.44 7.07 -49.15
CA THR A 205 55.27 8.43 -48.62
C THR A 205 53.89 9.06 -48.85
N SER A 206 52.91 8.30 -49.42
CA SER A 206 51.55 8.77 -49.74
C SER A 206 50.46 7.96 -49.05
N ALA A 207 50.78 7.02 -48.17
CA ALA A 207 49.75 6.18 -47.52
C ALA A 207 49.21 6.85 -46.25
N SER A 208 47.89 6.92 -46.13
CA SER A 208 47.22 7.29 -44.90
C SER A 208 47.07 6.08 -43.99
N VAL A 209 47.36 6.24 -42.71
CA VAL A 209 47.11 5.21 -41.70
C VAL A 209 45.80 5.54 -40.97
N ALA A 210 44.80 4.68 -41.07
CA ALA A 210 43.59 4.80 -40.28
C ALA A 210 43.80 4.12 -38.93
N ILE A 211 43.54 4.80 -37.84
CA ILE A 211 43.61 4.28 -36.48
C ILE A 211 42.19 4.24 -35.97
N THR A 212 41.68 3.04 -35.69
CA THR A 212 40.40 2.84 -35.03
C THR A 212 40.64 2.54 -33.58
N VAL A 213 40.03 3.31 -32.69
CA VAL A 213 40.05 3.09 -31.24
C VAL A 213 38.68 2.61 -30.84
N GLU A 214 38.57 1.35 -30.41
CA GLU A 214 37.37 0.84 -29.77
C GLU A 214 37.46 1.07 -28.26
N VAL A 215 36.46 1.69 -27.70
CA VAL A 215 36.30 1.87 -26.25
C VAL A 215 35.17 0.98 -25.78
N SER A 216 35.47 0.13 -24.81
CA SER A 216 34.49 -0.79 -24.17
C SER A 216 34.00 -0.24 -22.86
#